data_5a5688c08a48772573bbc074f99f5eaf
#
_entry.id   5a5688c08a48772573bbc074f99f5eaf
#
_cell.length_a   1.000
_cell.length_b   1.000
_cell.length_c   1.000
_cell.angle_alpha   90.00
_cell.angle_beta   90.00
_cell.angle_gamma   90.00
#
_symmetry.space_group_name_H-M   'P 1'
#
loop_
_entity.id
_entity.type
_entity.pdbx_description
1 polymer ?
#
loop_
_entity_poly.entity_id
_entity_poly.type
_entity_poly.pdbx_seq_one_letter_code
_entity_poly.pdbx_strand_id
1 'polypeptide(L)'
;MTVRVLLRRYGFAVAYLGCFLAVELTYTLLDPAAQARLIAWASTNVANLEHEPVGPLLASAFVAPGYFGAWPVLIALALFGANRALGNVRTALVCLAGHVVGSLVSEGIVAYRVDAGQLSAANRYLTDVGPSYVVVSAIVIAVVCGTWLARAAAVLDFAVLVFGGHIFAGLGHPDVSAVGHLTALVTAAAGVTLILARGGRPVPAPRAG
;
A
#
# COMPACT_ATOMS: atom_id res chain seq x y z
N MET A 1 0.13 11.52 -26.67
CA MET A 1 0.43 10.13 -26.24
C MET A 1 -0.84 9.31 -26.40
N THR A 2 -0.81 8.18 -27.12
CA THR A 2 -2.01 7.34 -27.32
C THR A 2 -2.33 6.55 -26.05
N VAL A 3 -3.63 6.23 -25.83
CA VAL A 3 -4.09 5.42 -24.67
C VAL A 3 -3.31 4.11 -24.55
N ARG A 4 -3.00 3.45 -25.69
CA ARG A 4 -2.22 2.21 -25.72
C ARG A 4 -0.81 2.38 -25.14
N VAL A 5 -0.15 3.51 -25.40
CA VAL A 5 1.18 3.83 -24.86
C VAL A 5 1.09 4.12 -23.37
N LEU A 6 0.06 4.85 -22.94
CA LEU A 6 -0.20 5.13 -21.52
C LEU A 6 -0.38 3.83 -20.73
N LEU A 7 -1.28 2.93 -21.17
CA LEU A 7 -1.55 1.67 -20.50
C LEU A 7 -0.34 0.71 -20.49
N ARG A 8 0.42 0.66 -21.59
CA ARG A 8 1.66 -0.13 -21.60
C ARG A 8 2.67 0.33 -20.55
N ARG A 9 2.73 1.64 -20.31
CA ARG A 9 3.73 2.25 -19.43
C ARG A 9 3.27 2.40 -17.99
N TYR A 10 1.97 2.65 -17.77
CA TYR A 10 1.40 3.02 -16.48
C TYR A 10 0.14 2.21 -16.12
N GLY A 11 -0.05 1.05 -16.77
CA GLY A 11 -1.29 0.29 -16.65
C GLY A 11 -1.64 -0.08 -15.24
N PHE A 12 -0.67 -0.53 -14.43
CA PHE A 12 -0.91 -0.85 -13.04
C PHE A 12 -1.29 0.40 -12.22
N ALA A 13 -0.54 1.50 -12.37
CA ALA A 13 -0.83 2.75 -11.64
C ALA A 13 -2.22 3.31 -11.97
N VAL A 14 -2.58 3.30 -13.27
CA VAL A 14 -3.90 3.75 -13.74
C VAL A 14 -5.02 2.84 -13.24
N ALA A 15 -4.83 1.51 -13.33
CA ALA A 15 -5.82 0.55 -12.85
C ALA A 15 -6.02 0.64 -11.34
N TYR A 16 -4.93 0.69 -10.56
CA TYR A 16 -4.99 0.81 -9.12
C TYR A 16 -5.70 2.11 -8.68
N LEU A 17 -5.28 3.26 -9.22
CA LEU A 17 -5.90 4.55 -8.92
C LEU A 17 -7.38 4.57 -9.33
N GLY A 18 -7.71 4.03 -10.50
CA GLY A 18 -9.10 3.93 -10.97
C GLY A 18 -9.96 3.05 -10.06
N CYS A 19 -9.46 1.89 -9.64
CA CYS A 19 -10.14 1.02 -8.67
C CYS A 19 -10.31 1.72 -7.32
N PHE A 20 -9.25 2.37 -6.82
CA PHE A 20 -9.31 3.13 -5.57
C PHE A 20 -10.41 4.20 -5.63
N LEU A 21 -10.41 5.03 -6.68
CA LEU A 21 -11.41 6.09 -6.86
C LEU A 21 -12.83 5.52 -6.97
N ALA A 22 -13.01 4.40 -7.64
CA ALA A 22 -14.32 3.75 -7.77
C ALA A 22 -14.83 3.23 -6.42
N VAL A 23 -13.95 2.59 -5.63
CA VAL A 23 -14.29 2.09 -4.28
C VAL A 23 -14.61 3.25 -3.34
N GLU A 24 -13.79 4.29 -3.30
CA GLU A 24 -14.00 5.47 -2.46
C GLU A 24 -15.27 6.24 -2.85
N LEU A 25 -15.54 6.39 -4.16
CA LEU A 25 -16.80 6.99 -4.61
C LEU A 25 -18.00 6.15 -4.16
N THR A 26 -17.94 4.83 -4.31
CA THR A 26 -18.98 3.93 -3.83
C THR A 26 -19.17 4.08 -2.32
N TYR A 27 -18.06 4.08 -1.56
CA TYR A 27 -18.07 4.28 -0.11
C TYR A 27 -18.79 5.57 0.30
N THR A 28 -18.52 6.69 -0.38
CA THR A 28 -19.16 7.98 -0.06
C THR A 28 -20.66 8.01 -0.35
N LEU A 29 -21.16 7.13 -1.21
CA LEU A 29 -22.59 7.02 -1.55
C LEU A 29 -23.37 6.07 -0.61
N LEU A 30 -22.66 5.31 0.24
CA LEU A 30 -23.28 4.41 1.22
C LEU A 30 -23.80 5.18 2.44
N ASP A 31 -24.86 4.67 3.07
CA ASP A 31 -25.28 5.13 4.39
C ASP A 31 -24.23 4.74 5.47
N PRO A 32 -24.23 5.42 6.63
CA PRO A 32 -23.21 5.19 7.67
C PRO A 32 -23.13 3.73 8.15
N ALA A 33 -24.25 3.01 8.19
CA ALA A 33 -24.25 1.61 8.63
C ALA A 33 -23.61 0.69 7.56
N ALA A 34 -23.87 0.97 6.27
CA ALA A 34 -23.23 0.26 5.16
C ALA A 34 -21.73 0.58 5.06
N GLN A 35 -21.32 1.84 5.31
CA GLN A 35 -19.91 2.22 5.42
C GLN A 35 -19.19 1.44 6.52
N ALA A 36 -19.78 1.36 7.72
CA ALA A 36 -19.21 0.61 8.84
C ALA A 36 -19.08 -0.88 8.52
N ARG A 37 -20.07 -1.49 7.88
CA ARG A 37 -20.00 -2.91 7.44
C ARG A 37 -18.91 -3.13 6.41
N LEU A 38 -18.75 -2.23 5.44
CA LEU A 38 -17.70 -2.33 4.43
C LEU A 38 -16.31 -2.25 5.06
N ILE A 39 -16.07 -1.29 5.96
CA ILE A 39 -14.80 -1.17 6.69
C ILE A 39 -14.52 -2.43 7.51
N ALA A 40 -15.51 -2.91 8.27
CA ALA A 40 -15.35 -4.09 9.09
C ALA A 40 -15.01 -5.34 8.26
N TRP A 41 -15.67 -5.52 7.12
CA TRP A 41 -15.39 -6.63 6.20
C TRP A 41 -14.04 -6.50 5.49
N ALA A 42 -13.69 -5.29 5.02
CA ALA A 42 -12.45 -5.04 4.28
C ALA A 42 -11.20 -5.04 5.18
N SER A 43 -11.36 -4.95 6.49
CA SER A 43 -10.23 -4.86 7.44
C SER A 43 -9.38 -6.13 7.46
N THR A 44 -8.06 -6.01 7.34
CA THR A 44 -7.10 -7.11 7.49
C THR A 44 -6.84 -7.49 8.95
N ASN A 45 -7.80 -7.28 9.86
CA ASN A 45 -7.67 -7.67 11.25
C ASN A 45 -7.59 -9.20 11.46
N VAL A 46 -7.09 -9.62 12.61
CA VAL A 46 -6.87 -11.04 12.94
C VAL A 46 -8.13 -11.89 12.70
N ALA A 47 -9.30 -11.43 13.15
CA ALA A 47 -10.54 -12.20 13.05
C ALA A 47 -10.92 -12.47 11.57
N ASN A 48 -10.80 -11.47 10.69
CA ASN A 48 -11.09 -11.63 9.27
C ASN A 48 -10.05 -12.52 8.59
N LEU A 49 -8.76 -12.35 8.91
CA LEU A 49 -7.70 -13.17 8.32
C LEU A 49 -7.78 -14.64 8.71
N GLU A 50 -8.25 -14.96 9.91
CA GLU A 50 -8.48 -16.34 10.35
C GLU A 50 -9.68 -16.98 9.67
N HIS A 51 -10.71 -16.19 9.32
CA HIS A 51 -11.95 -16.71 8.74
C HIS A 51 -11.90 -16.76 7.21
N GLU A 52 -11.55 -15.65 6.58
CA GLU A 52 -11.47 -15.50 5.13
C GLU A 52 -10.40 -14.45 4.76
N PRO A 53 -9.14 -14.85 4.51
CA PRO A 53 -8.05 -13.89 4.33
C PRO A 53 -8.06 -13.16 2.99
N VAL A 54 -8.62 -13.74 1.92
CA VAL A 54 -8.46 -13.24 0.55
C VAL A 54 -9.22 -11.93 0.33
N GLY A 55 -10.48 -11.88 0.77
CA GLY A 55 -11.32 -10.70 0.64
C GLY A 55 -10.71 -9.46 1.31
N PRO A 56 -10.44 -9.52 2.63
CA PRO A 56 -9.78 -8.43 3.36
C PRO A 56 -8.42 -8.02 2.81
N LEU A 57 -7.53 -8.97 2.49
CA LEU A 57 -6.22 -8.66 1.90
C LEU A 57 -6.31 -7.93 0.56
N LEU A 58 -7.34 -8.16 -0.24
CA LEU A 58 -7.53 -7.43 -1.49
C LEU A 58 -8.26 -6.11 -1.26
N ALA A 59 -9.34 -6.11 -0.47
CA ALA A 59 -10.22 -4.96 -0.31
C ALA A 59 -9.59 -3.84 0.53
N SER A 60 -8.85 -4.18 1.60
CA SER A 60 -8.26 -3.22 2.51
C SER A 60 -7.38 -2.18 1.80
N ALA A 61 -6.68 -2.58 0.74
CA ALA A 61 -5.82 -1.69 -0.04
C ALA A 61 -6.57 -0.58 -0.79
N PHE A 62 -7.89 -0.65 -0.87
CA PHE A 62 -8.73 0.29 -1.63
C PHE A 62 -9.72 1.08 -0.77
N VAL A 63 -9.80 0.82 0.53
CA VAL A 63 -10.72 1.51 1.45
C VAL A 63 -9.93 2.44 2.36
N ALA A 64 -10.21 3.76 2.32
CA ALA A 64 -9.47 4.75 3.11
C ALA A 64 -10.43 5.80 3.72
N PRO A 65 -11.20 5.43 4.75
CA PRO A 65 -12.22 6.30 5.30
C PRO A 65 -11.64 7.62 5.83
N GLY A 66 -12.26 8.74 5.46
CA GLY A 66 -11.93 10.07 6.01
C GLY A 66 -10.82 10.86 5.29
N TYR A 67 -10.12 10.27 4.31
CA TYR A 67 -9.00 10.95 3.63
C TYR A 67 -9.11 10.94 2.10
N PHE A 68 -10.33 10.97 1.58
CA PHE A 68 -10.58 10.89 0.13
C PHE A 68 -9.72 11.85 -0.72
N GLY A 69 -9.49 13.08 -0.28
CA GLY A 69 -8.74 14.07 -1.06
C GLY A 69 -7.22 13.84 -1.12
N ALA A 70 -6.63 13.27 -0.09
CA ALA A 70 -5.16 13.08 -0.01
C ALA A 70 -4.70 11.81 -0.74
N TRP A 71 -5.38 10.69 -0.56
CA TRP A 71 -4.94 9.41 -1.08
C TRP A 71 -4.79 9.33 -2.60
N PRO A 72 -5.67 9.89 -3.44
CA PRO A 72 -5.46 9.89 -4.89
C PRO A 72 -4.16 10.56 -5.32
N VAL A 73 -3.76 11.63 -4.63
CA VAL A 73 -2.52 12.35 -4.90
C VAL A 73 -1.30 11.51 -4.48
N LEU A 74 -1.31 10.97 -3.25
CA LEU A 74 -0.24 10.13 -2.73
C LEU A 74 -0.06 8.86 -3.59
N ILE A 75 -1.16 8.18 -3.94
CA ILE A 75 -1.15 7.03 -4.85
C ILE A 75 -0.55 7.40 -6.20
N ALA A 76 -0.95 8.53 -6.79
CA ALA A 76 -0.43 8.96 -8.08
C ALA A 76 1.08 9.26 -8.01
N LEU A 77 1.53 10.04 -7.02
CA LEU A 77 2.95 10.40 -6.86
C LEU A 77 3.84 9.16 -6.72
N ALA A 78 3.45 8.19 -5.90
CA ALA A 78 4.22 6.97 -5.68
C ALA A 78 4.14 6.02 -6.90
N LEU A 79 2.93 5.64 -7.31
CA LEU A 79 2.75 4.56 -8.28
C LEU A 79 3.18 4.91 -9.70
N PHE A 80 2.95 6.14 -10.18
CA PHE A 80 3.39 6.52 -11.53
C PHE A 80 4.91 6.52 -11.63
N GLY A 81 5.62 6.99 -10.58
CA GLY A 81 7.07 6.94 -10.50
C GLY A 81 7.62 5.52 -10.49
N ALA A 82 7.06 4.67 -9.63
CA ALA A 82 7.40 3.25 -9.50
C ALA A 82 7.13 2.48 -10.79
N ASN A 83 5.96 2.65 -11.37
CA ASN A 83 5.53 1.98 -12.59
C ASN A 83 6.40 2.33 -13.80
N ARG A 84 6.81 3.61 -13.90
CA ARG A 84 7.76 4.05 -14.92
C ARG A 84 9.12 3.38 -14.76
N ALA A 85 9.57 3.14 -13.52
CA ALA A 85 10.89 2.60 -13.21
C ALA A 85 11.00 1.08 -13.43
N LEU A 86 10.03 0.29 -12.96
CA LEU A 86 10.06 -1.18 -13.01
C LEU A 86 9.09 -1.82 -14.01
N GLY A 87 8.14 -1.03 -14.56
CA GLY A 87 7.05 -1.55 -15.41
C GLY A 87 5.90 -2.15 -14.57
N ASN A 88 4.78 -2.47 -15.27
CA ASN A 88 3.52 -2.83 -14.63
C ASN A 88 3.62 -4.05 -13.69
N VAL A 89 4.10 -5.18 -14.21
CA VAL A 89 4.07 -6.46 -13.49
C VAL A 89 4.98 -6.44 -12.25
N ARG A 90 6.20 -5.94 -12.40
CA ARG A 90 7.16 -5.91 -11.27
C ARG A 90 6.69 -4.95 -10.18
N THR A 91 6.16 -3.78 -10.56
CA THR A 91 5.58 -2.84 -9.60
C THR A 91 4.41 -3.48 -8.86
N ALA A 92 3.47 -4.11 -9.58
CA ALA A 92 2.33 -4.79 -8.98
C ALA A 92 2.78 -5.88 -7.99
N LEU A 93 3.75 -6.72 -8.37
CA LEU A 93 4.25 -7.80 -7.52
C LEU A 93 4.91 -7.28 -6.25
N VAL A 94 5.75 -6.24 -6.34
CA VAL A 94 6.41 -5.65 -5.15
C VAL A 94 5.38 -4.98 -4.24
N CYS A 95 4.43 -4.22 -4.79
CA CYS A 95 3.38 -3.58 -4.01
C CYS A 95 2.45 -4.60 -3.34
N LEU A 96 2.03 -5.64 -4.06
CA LEU A 96 1.23 -6.73 -3.52
C LEU A 96 1.97 -7.47 -2.40
N ALA A 97 3.25 -7.80 -2.62
CA ALA A 97 4.06 -8.47 -1.61
C ALA A 97 4.20 -7.60 -0.34
N GLY A 98 4.50 -6.29 -0.50
CA GLY A 98 4.59 -5.37 0.63
C GLY A 98 3.27 -5.26 1.39
N HIS A 99 2.14 -5.17 0.69
CA HIS A 99 0.83 -5.12 1.31
C HIS A 99 0.50 -6.42 2.06
N VAL A 100 0.59 -7.56 1.40
CA VAL A 100 0.24 -8.86 2.00
C VAL A 100 1.15 -9.20 3.18
N VAL A 101 2.47 -9.08 3.00
CA VAL A 101 3.44 -9.40 4.08
C VAL A 101 3.33 -8.40 5.22
N GLY A 102 3.11 -7.10 4.91
CA GLY A 102 2.87 -6.06 5.91
C GLY A 102 1.66 -6.41 6.79
N SER A 103 0.52 -6.70 6.19
CA SER A 103 -0.71 -7.09 6.90
C SER A 103 -0.53 -8.38 7.71
N LEU A 104 0.02 -9.43 7.10
CA LEU A 104 0.18 -10.72 7.79
C LEU A 104 1.14 -10.66 8.97
N VAL A 105 2.23 -9.89 8.87
CA VAL A 105 3.20 -9.75 9.97
C VAL A 105 2.63 -8.89 11.09
N SER A 106 2.00 -7.75 10.78
CA SER A 106 1.42 -6.88 11.81
C SER A 106 0.30 -7.59 12.57
N GLU A 107 -0.63 -8.20 11.87
CA GLU A 107 -1.75 -8.92 12.48
C GLU A 107 -1.32 -10.22 13.18
N GLY A 108 -0.31 -10.91 12.65
CA GLY A 108 0.31 -12.06 13.32
C GLY A 108 0.91 -11.72 14.68
N ILE A 109 1.52 -10.52 14.80
CA ILE A 109 2.01 -10.02 16.10
C ILE A 109 0.84 -9.73 17.05
N VAL A 110 -0.25 -9.15 16.56
CA VAL A 110 -1.46 -8.91 17.36
C VAL A 110 -2.04 -10.23 17.85
N ALA A 111 -2.22 -11.21 16.96
CA ALA A 111 -2.73 -12.53 17.31
C ALA A 111 -1.87 -13.17 18.41
N TYR A 112 -0.55 -13.21 18.22
CA TYR A 112 0.39 -13.73 19.21
C TYR A 112 0.26 -13.03 20.59
N ARG A 113 0.16 -11.69 20.60
CA ARG A 113 0.07 -10.92 21.84
C ARG A 113 -1.27 -11.09 22.55
N VAL A 114 -2.36 -11.28 21.80
CA VAL A 114 -3.67 -11.63 22.36
C VAL A 114 -3.64 -13.02 22.99
N ASP A 115 -3.08 -14.00 22.29
CA ASP A 115 -2.98 -15.38 22.79
C ASP A 115 -2.06 -15.50 24.01
N ALA A 116 -1.01 -14.68 24.06
CA ALA A 116 -0.12 -14.57 25.22
C ALA A 116 -0.71 -13.76 26.40
N GLY A 117 -1.95 -13.26 26.28
CA GLY A 117 -2.60 -12.45 27.33
C GLY A 117 -2.03 -11.04 27.51
N GLN A 118 -1.21 -10.56 26.56
CA GLN A 118 -0.61 -9.22 26.57
C GLN A 118 -1.55 -8.13 26.02
N LEU A 119 -2.52 -8.52 25.21
CA LEU A 119 -3.57 -7.67 24.67
C LEU A 119 -4.94 -8.29 24.94
N SER A 120 -5.98 -7.44 25.02
CA SER A 120 -7.35 -7.92 25.14
C SER A 120 -7.83 -8.60 23.86
N ALA A 121 -8.79 -9.53 23.95
CA ALA A 121 -9.39 -10.21 22.80
C ALA A 121 -10.04 -9.22 21.80
N ALA A 122 -10.45 -8.05 22.25
CA ALA A 122 -11.00 -7.00 21.38
C ALA A 122 -9.99 -6.52 20.30
N ASN A 123 -8.69 -6.67 20.56
CA ASN A 123 -7.65 -6.29 19.59
C ASN A 123 -7.66 -7.16 18.31
N ARG A 124 -8.29 -8.35 18.34
CA ARG A 124 -8.49 -9.15 17.11
C ARG A 124 -9.38 -8.49 16.07
N TYR A 125 -10.11 -7.44 16.45
CA TYR A 125 -11.06 -6.71 15.59
C TYR A 125 -10.60 -5.29 15.30
N LEU A 126 -9.34 -4.93 15.57
CA LEU A 126 -8.80 -3.62 15.23
C LEU A 126 -8.88 -3.38 13.73
N THR A 127 -9.33 -2.18 13.36
CA THR A 127 -9.45 -1.82 11.96
C THR A 127 -8.07 -1.60 11.34
N ASP A 128 -7.74 -2.36 10.29
CA ASP A 128 -6.58 -2.14 9.44
C ASP A 128 -7.04 -2.12 7.97
N VAL A 129 -7.20 -0.91 7.44
CA VAL A 129 -7.56 -0.63 6.04
C VAL A 129 -6.76 0.57 5.54
N GLY A 130 -6.43 0.59 4.27
CA GLY A 130 -5.79 1.73 3.63
C GLY A 130 -4.79 1.33 2.55
N PRO A 131 -4.56 2.22 1.57
CA PRO A 131 -3.60 2.00 0.50
C PRO A 131 -2.13 2.18 0.95
N SER A 132 -1.90 2.50 2.21
CA SER A 132 -0.61 2.97 2.71
C SER A 132 0.54 1.97 2.52
N TYR A 133 0.32 0.66 2.72
CA TYR A 133 1.37 -0.35 2.50
C TYR A 133 1.74 -0.47 1.02
N VAL A 134 0.76 -0.33 0.11
CA VAL A 134 0.99 -0.27 -1.33
C VAL A 134 1.78 0.98 -1.71
N VAL A 135 1.39 2.14 -1.16
CA VAL A 135 2.07 3.43 -1.41
C VAL A 135 3.50 3.41 -0.89
N VAL A 136 3.74 2.96 0.35
CA VAL A 136 5.10 2.81 0.92
C VAL A 136 5.96 1.89 0.06
N SER A 137 5.42 0.77 -0.42
CA SER A 137 6.12 -0.14 -1.32
C SER A 137 6.49 0.52 -2.66
N ALA A 138 5.57 1.30 -3.23
CA ALA A 138 5.81 2.05 -4.46
C ALA A 138 6.85 3.17 -4.28
N ILE A 139 6.86 3.83 -3.11
CA ILE A 139 7.87 4.82 -2.74
C ILE A 139 9.27 4.20 -2.78
N VAL A 140 9.46 3.01 -2.20
CA VAL A 140 10.75 2.30 -2.26
C VAL A 140 11.21 2.09 -3.70
N ILE A 141 10.32 1.61 -4.58
CA ILE A 141 10.62 1.42 -5.99
C ILE A 141 11.04 2.74 -6.63
N ALA A 142 10.26 3.81 -6.42
CA ALA A 142 10.50 5.11 -7.03
C ALA A 142 11.81 5.74 -6.55
N VAL A 143 12.14 5.61 -5.25
CA VAL A 143 13.40 6.12 -4.67
C VAL A 143 14.61 5.35 -5.22
N VAL A 144 14.54 4.02 -5.28
CA VAL A 144 15.70 3.20 -5.70
C VAL A 144 15.90 3.24 -7.22
N CYS A 145 14.83 3.07 -7.99
CA CYS A 145 14.89 2.86 -9.44
C CYS A 145 14.42 4.05 -10.28
N GLY A 146 13.80 5.06 -9.67
CA GLY A 146 13.15 6.16 -10.38
C GLY A 146 14.11 7.22 -10.92
N THR A 147 13.56 8.08 -11.78
CA THR A 147 14.22 9.32 -12.20
C THR A 147 14.31 10.30 -11.01
N TRP A 148 15.11 11.37 -11.13
CA TRP A 148 15.24 12.35 -10.06
C TRP A 148 13.90 12.97 -9.64
N LEU A 149 13.00 13.26 -10.61
CA LEU A 149 11.65 13.75 -10.32
C LEU A 149 10.79 12.72 -9.57
N ALA A 150 10.85 11.45 -9.98
CA ALA A 150 10.14 10.38 -9.29
C ALA A 150 10.67 10.18 -7.86
N ARG A 151 11.98 10.28 -7.67
CA ARG A 151 12.62 10.23 -6.34
C ARG A 151 12.17 11.40 -5.46
N ALA A 152 12.20 12.63 -5.99
CA ALA A 152 11.77 13.81 -5.25
C ALA A 152 10.29 13.71 -4.85
N ALA A 153 9.41 13.30 -5.78
CA ALA A 153 8.00 13.08 -5.49
C ALA A 153 7.80 11.99 -4.42
N ALA A 154 8.51 10.86 -4.52
CA ALA A 154 8.43 9.78 -3.55
C ALA A 154 8.96 10.17 -2.16
N VAL A 155 10.02 10.99 -2.08
CA VAL A 155 10.54 11.51 -0.80
C VAL A 155 9.54 12.48 -0.17
N LEU A 156 8.91 13.35 -0.97
CA LEU A 156 7.86 14.22 -0.48
C LEU A 156 6.65 13.43 0.04
N ASP A 157 6.21 12.44 -0.74
CA ASP A 157 5.12 11.54 -0.39
C ASP A 157 5.42 10.81 0.94
N PHE A 158 6.63 10.25 1.06
CA PHE A 158 7.09 9.61 2.29
C PHE A 158 7.10 10.57 3.48
N ALA A 159 7.56 11.82 3.28
CA ALA A 159 7.54 12.83 4.32
C ALA A 159 6.10 13.16 4.78
N VAL A 160 5.15 13.25 3.84
CA VAL A 160 3.73 13.43 4.18
C VAL A 160 3.19 12.26 5.01
N LEU A 161 3.52 11.03 4.63
CA LEU A 161 3.09 9.84 5.38
C LEU A 161 3.72 9.79 6.78
N VAL A 162 5.00 10.11 6.92
CA VAL A 162 5.72 10.08 8.21
C VAL A 162 5.25 11.20 9.13
N PHE A 163 5.21 12.43 8.66
CA PHE A 163 4.95 13.60 9.50
C PHE A 163 3.46 13.97 9.57
N GLY A 164 2.69 13.74 8.50
CA GLY A 164 1.26 13.99 8.46
C GLY A 164 0.42 12.78 8.83
N GLY A 165 0.78 11.61 8.31
CA GLY A 165 0.09 10.34 8.59
C GLY A 165 0.60 9.60 9.82
N HIS A 166 1.73 10.03 10.40
CA HIS A 166 2.36 9.38 11.58
C HIS A 166 2.52 7.87 11.46
N ILE A 167 2.82 7.36 10.24
CA ILE A 167 2.81 5.92 9.93
C ILE A 167 3.78 5.05 10.75
N PHE A 168 4.74 5.67 11.45
CA PHE A 168 5.67 5.00 12.35
C PHE A 168 5.44 5.38 13.83
N ALA A 169 4.41 6.16 14.13
CA ALA A 169 4.04 6.39 15.52
C ALA A 169 3.63 5.05 16.17
N GLY A 170 4.17 4.75 17.32
CA GLY A 170 3.86 3.45 17.96
C GLY A 170 4.85 2.32 17.71
N LEU A 171 5.95 2.50 16.95
CA LEU A 171 7.01 1.50 16.86
C LEU A 171 7.62 1.15 18.23
N GLY A 172 7.59 2.07 19.18
CA GLY A 172 8.04 1.82 20.57
C GLY A 172 7.06 0.96 21.39
N HIS A 173 5.81 0.88 20.96
CA HIS A 173 4.76 0.03 21.55
C HIS A 173 4.05 -0.67 20.39
N PRO A 174 4.59 -1.80 19.87
CA PRO A 174 4.27 -2.33 18.56
C PRO A 174 2.78 -2.22 18.17
N ASP A 175 2.49 -1.19 17.40
CA ASP A 175 1.19 -0.87 16.83
C ASP A 175 1.07 -1.54 15.47
N VAL A 176 -0.12 -2.04 15.13
CA VAL A 176 -0.39 -2.77 13.88
C VAL A 176 0.09 -1.97 12.67
N SER A 177 -0.35 -0.74 12.58
CA SER A 177 -0.04 0.13 11.44
C SER A 177 1.47 0.39 11.31
N ALA A 178 2.15 0.75 12.41
CA ALA A 178 3.58 1.06 12.40
C ALA A 178 4.44 -0.15 12.02
N VAL A 179 4.10 -1.33 12.53
CA VAL A 179 4.77 -2.60 12.18
C VAL A 179 4.51 -2.96 10.72
N GLY A 180 3.27 -2.83 10.27
CA GLY A 180 2.89 -3.12 8.88
C GLY A 180 3.63 -2.24 7.88
N HIS A 181 3.73 -0.91 8.13
CA HIS A 181 4.48 0.01 7.27
C HIS A 181 5.98 -0.32 7.21
N LEU A 182 6.61 -0.61 8.35
CA LEU A 182 8.01 -1.02 8.39
C LEU A 182 8.23 -2.32 7.62
N THR A 183 7.35 -3.30 7.80
CA THR A 183 7.41 -4.59 7.11
C THR A 183 7.20 -4.43 5.60
N ALA A 184 6.24 -3.60 5.18
CA ALA A 184 6.00 -3.31 3.76
C ALA A 184 7.24 -2.65 3.11
N LEU A 185 7.87 -1.70 3.81
CA LEU A 185 9.10 -1.03 3.36
C LEU A 185 10.26 -2.03 3.16
N VAL A 186 10.50 -2.90 4.16
CA VAL A 186 11.56 -3.92 4.10
C VAL A 186 11.28 -4.94 3.01
N THR A 187 10.03 -5.41 2.89
CA THR A 187 9.61 -6.37 1.86
C THR A 187 9.80 -5.78 0.46
N ALA A 188 9.39 -4.52 0.26
CA ALA A 188 9.58 -3.84 -1.02
C ALA A 188 11.07 -3.65 -1.35
N ALA A 189 11.90 -3.27 -0.38
CA ALA A 189 13.34 -3.13 -0.57
C ALA A 189 14.00 -4.46 -0.95
N ALA A 190 13.63 -5.55 -0.29
CA ALA A 190 14.11 -6.90 -0.63
C ALA A 190 13.65 -7.32 -2.04
N GLY A 191 12.38 -7.08 -2.39
CA GLY A 191 11.84 -7.36 -3.72
C GLY A 191 12.55 -6.60 -4.83
N VAL A 192 12.79 -5.31 -4.65
CA VAL A 192 13.56 -4.47 -5.60
C VAL A 192 14.99 -4.99 -5.75
N THR A 193 15.67 -5.26 -4.64
CA THR A 193 17.04 -5.79 -4.65
C THR A 193 17.12 -7.11 -5.41
N LEU A 194 16.18 -8.01 -5.18
CA LEU A 194 16.11 -9.30 -5.88
C LEU A 194 15.89 -9.13 -7.38
N ILE A 195 15.01 -8.21 -7.80
CA ILE A 195 14.76 -7.91 -9.21
C ILE A 195 16.02 -7.37 -9.88
N LEU A 196 16.75 -6.46 -9.23
CA LEU A 196 17.99 -5.88 -9.75
C LEU A 196 19.11 -6.92 -9.83
N ALA A 197 19.27 -7.76 -8.83
CA ALA A 197 20.26 -8.83 -8.80
C ALA A 197 20.06 -9.88 -9.92
N ARG A 198 18.81 -10.12 -10.32
CA ARG A 198 18.47 -11.02 -11.44
C ARG A 198 18.58 -10.37 -12.83
N GLY A 199 19.25 -9.21 -12.95
CA GLY A 199 19.42 -8.49 -14.21
C GLY A 199 18.21 -7.70 -14.67
N GLY A 200 17.25 -7.48 -13.79
CA GLY A 200 16.12 -6.59 -14.02
C GLY A 200 16.57 -5.13 -14.06
N ARG A 201 16.91 -4.62 -15.25
CA ARG A 201 17.26 -3.20 -15.41
C ARG A 201 16.03 -2.31 -15.27
N PRO A 202 16.16 -1.12 -14.64
CA PRO A 202 15.13 -0.09 -14.70
C PRO A 202 14.81 0.25 -16.18
N VAL A 203 13.55 0.56 -16.46
CA VAL A 203 13.13 0.95 -17.82
C VAL A 203 13.84 2.25 -18.23
N PRO A 204 14.63 2.28 -19.32
CA PRO A 204 15.34 3.48 -19.73
C PRO A 204 14.39 4.65 -19.96
N ALA A 205 14.80 5.85 -19.54
CA ALA A 205 14.08 7.06 -19.92
C ALA A 205 14.10 7.20 -21.46
N PRO A 206 13.01 7.67 -22.12
CA PRO A 206 13.06 8.01 -23.53
C PRO A 206 14.16 9.04 -23.72
N ARG A 207 15.01 8.83 -24.73
CA ARG A 207 15.95 9.85 -25.17
C ARG A 207 15.11 11.05 -25.62
N ALA A 208 15.41 12.23 -25.09
CA ALA A 208 14.89 13.47 -25.63
C ALA A 208 15.40 13.57 -27.08
N GLY A 209 14.50 13.43 -28.05
CA GLY A 209 14.75 13.75 -29.44
C GLY A 209 14.53 15.21 -29.67
#